data_acf0a4527623b3446f3acec8a668b5da
#
_entry.id   acf0a4527623b3446f3acec8a668b5da
#
_cell.length_a   1.000
_cell.length_b   1.000
_cell.length_c   1.000
_cell.angle_alpha   90.00
_cell.angle_beta   90.00
_cell.angle_gamma   90.00
#
_symmetry.space_group_name_H-M   'P 1'
#
loop_
_entity.id
_entity.type
_entity.pdbx_description
1 polymer ?
#
loop_
_entity_poly.entity_id
_entity_poly.type
_entity_poly.pdbx_seq_one_letter_code
_entity_poly.pdbx_strand_id
1 'polypeptide(L)'
;MIENIFNELEKWMDGKGNGDYFADYLTENHCGTRPIEAIQQNKKEIKEFVDLLLKKSIKGTILEIGLGYWGSTHFLWRLIFDKIITIETNYDRIRQFGLNTQKYYGEWVLDDNRSFFIHGDSSKPSTVSSLYKLLDSDKCDVLFIDGLHTYEAVFTDWLLYNQKVK
;
A
#
# COMPACT_ATOMS: atom_id res chain seq x y z
N MET A 1 -13.06 -3.80 -15.90
CA MET A 1 -12.62 -2.83 -14.86
C MET A 1 -11.42 -3.38 -14.09
N ILE A 2 -11.51 -4.52 -13.42
CA ILE A 2 -10.40 -5.09 -12.62
C ILE A 2 -9.14 -5.34 -13.45
N GLU A 3 -9.25 -5.94 -14.64
CA GLU A 3 -8.09 -6.20 -15.51
C GLU A 3 -7.36 -4.90 -15.93
N ASN A 4 -8.10 -3.80 -16.12
CA ASN A 4 -7.46 -2.51 -16.45
C ASN A 4 -6.63 -1.99 -15.28
N ILE A 5 -7.09 -2.17 -14.04
CA ILE A 5 -6.35 -1.77 -12.83
C ILE A 5 -5.03 -2.55 -12.76
N PHE A 6 -5.07 -3.87 -12.95
CA PHE A 6 -3.86 -4.68 -12.90
C PHE A 6 -2.94 -4.44 -14.09
N ASN A 7 -3.47 -4.16 -15.28
CA ASN A 7 -2.66 -3.76 -16.44
C ASN A 7 -1.92 -2.44 -16.19
N GLU A 8 -2.56 -1.45 -15.54
CA GLU A 8 -1.89 -0.20 -15.16
C GLU A 8 -0.82 -0.43 -14.09
N LEU A 9 -1.09 -1.28 -13.10
CA LEU A 9 -0.11 -1.67 -12.11
C LEU A 9 1.11 -2.33 -12.77
N GLU A 10 0.90 -3.29 -13.65
CA GLU A 10 1.97 -3.99 -14.39
C GLU A 10 2.79 -3.02 -15.24
N LYS A 11 2.16 -2.11 -15.97
CA LYS A 11 2.88 -1.06 -16.72
C LYS A 11 3.73 -0.17 -15.82
N TRP A 12 3.20 0.24 -14.67
CA TRP A 12 3.97 1.04 -13.71
C TRP A 12 5.17 0.25 -13.16
N MET A 13 5.02 -1.06 -13.00
CA MET A 13 6.07 -1.95 -12.53
C MET A 13 7.08 -2.32 -13.62
N ASP A 14 6.74 -2.21 -14.91
CA ASP A 14 7.54 -2.67 -16.05
C ASP A 14 8.93 -2.03 -16.16
N GLY A 15 9.16 -0.92 -15.57
CA GLY A 15 10.49 -0.31 -15.44
C GLY A 15 11.31 -0.76 -14.22
N LYS A 16 10.82 -1.73 -13.45
CA LYS A 16 11.34 -2.05 -12.12
C LYS A 16 11.75 -3.52 -11.92
N GLY A 17 11.51 -4.40 -12.88
CA GLY A 17 11.86 -5.80 -12.72
C GLY A 17 11.65 -6.68 -13.94
N ASN A 18 11.89 -7.97 -13.81
CA ASN A 18 12.02 -8.93 -14.89
C ASN A 18 10.69 -9.60 -15.32
N GLY A 19 9.56 -8.94 -15.18
CA GLY A 19 8.28 -9.46 -15.66
C GLY A 19 7.52 -10.40 -14.70
N ASP A 20 8.10 -10.73 -13.55
CA ASP A 20 7.41 -11.49 -12.49
C ASP A 20 6.98 -10.53 -11.38
N TYR A 21 5.80 -9.91 -11.58
CA TYR A 21 5.34 -8.78 -10.76
C TYR A 21 4.68 -9.20 -9.45
N PHE A 22 4.38 -10.49 -9.29
CA PHE A 22 3.75 -11.01 -8.09
C PHE A 22 4.65 -12.03 -7.40
N ALA A 23 4.91 -11.81 -6.12
CA ALA A 23 5.54 -12.83 -5.30
C ALA A 23 4.49 -13.89 -4.95
N ASP A 24 4.56 -15.04 -5.60
CA ASP A 24 3.73 -16.17 -5.22
C ASP A 24 4.34 -16.86 -4.00
N TYR A 25 3.82 -16.56 -2.82
CA TYR A 25 4.31 -17.09 -1.54
C TYR A 25 4.05 -18.57 -1.35
N LEU A 26 3.23 -19.18 -2.19
CA LEU A 26 2.76 -20.54 -2.01
C LEU A 26 3.56 -21.59 -2.80
N THR A 27 4.55 -21.19 -3.58
CA THR A 27 5.46 -22.18 -4.19
C THR A 27 6.57 -22.51 -3.19
N GLU A 28 6.50 -23.69 -2.61
CA GLU A 28 7.43 -24.24 -1.61
C GLU A 28 8.92 -24.22 -2.02
N ASN A 29 9.25 -23.78 -3.24
CA ASN A 29 10.59 -23.82 -3.81
C ASN A 29 11.25 -22.45 -4.01
N HIS A 30 10.68 -21.34 -3.57
CA HIS A 30 11.29 -20.01 -3.71
C HIS A 30 12.15 -19.64 -2.51
N CYS A 31 13.12 -20.47 -2.22
CA CYS A 31 14.23 -20.10 -1.35
C CYS A 31 15.21 -19.24 -2.18
N GLY A 32 15.10 -17.92 -2.16
CA GLY A 32 16.27 -17.08 -2.35
C GLY A 32 16.30 -16.02 -3.44
N THR A 33 15.36 -15.89 -4.36
CA THR A 33 15.41 -14.81 -5.37
C THR A 33 14.01 -14.26 -5.65
N ARG A 34 13.48 -13.50 -4.69
CA ARG A 34 12.34 -12.63 -4.99
C ARG A 34 12.87 -11.45 -5.79
N PRO A 35 12.26 -11.09 -6.92
CA PRO A 35 12.49 -9.77 -7.48
C PRO A 35 12.10 -8.77 -6.40
N ILE A 36 13.06 -7.97 -5.97
CA ILE A 36 12.84 -6.90 -4.96
C ILE A 36 11.72 -5.96 -5.41
N GLU A 37 11.44 -5.95 -6.69
CA GLU A 37 10.52 -5.09 -7.41
C GLU A 37 9.08 -5.62 -7.52
N ALA A 38 8.81 -6.85 -7.10
CA ALA A 38 7.47 -7.42 -7.20
C ALA A 38 6.52 -6.85 -6.12
N ILE A 39 5.24 -6.81 -6.46
CA ILE A 39 4.21 -6.68 -5.43
C ILE A 39 4.29 -7.91 -4.52
N GLN A 40 4.54 -7.70 -3.23
CA GLN A 40 4.72 -8.77 -2.26
C GLN A 40 3.38 -9.35 -1.79
N GLN A 41 2.48 -9.60 -2.72
CA GLN A 41 1.14 -10.12 -2.46
C GLN A 41 0.87 -11.34 -3.33
N ASN A 42 0.05 -12.26 -2.85
CA ASN A 42 -0.46 -13.34 -3.67
C ASN A 42 -1.41 -12.77 -4.74
N LYS A 43 -1.13 -13.06 -6.01
CA LYS A 43 -1.87 -12.51 -7.16
C LYS A 43 -3.37 -12.79 -7.08
N LYS A 44 -3.75 -13.99 -6.68
CA LYS A 44 -5.16 -14.39 -6.59
C LYS A 44 -5.85 -13.64 -5.47
N GLU A 45 -5.25 -13.61 -4.28
CA GLU A 45 -5.83 -12.98 -3.10
C GLU A 45 -6.01 -11.48 -3.28
N ILE A 46 -5.00 -10.78 -3.81
CA ILE A 46 -5.11 -9.34 -4.05
C ILE A 46 -6.13 -9.01 -5.14
N LYS A 47 -6.26 -9.84 -6.17
CA LYS A 47 -7.32 -9.68 -7.19
C LYS A 47 -8.71 -9.89 -6.61
N GLU A 48 -8.91 -10.92 -5.79
CA GLU A 48 -10.19 -11.19 -5.12
C GLU A 48 -10.54 -10.04 -4.15
N PHE A 49 -9.57 -9.51 -3.43
CA PHE A 49 -9.77 -8.36 -2.54
C PHE A 49 -10.17 -7.11 -3.34
N VAL A 50 -9.46 -6.78 -4.41
CA VAL A 50 -9.81 -5.65 -5.29
C VAL A 50 -11.20 -5.83 -5.90
N ASP A 51 -11.55 -7.02 -6.36
CA ASP A 51 -12.89 -7.32 -6.89
C ASP A 51 -13.98 -7.08 -5.85
N LEU A 52 -13.74 -7.48 -4.60
CA LEU A 52 -14.65 -7.21 -3.48
C LEU A 52 -14.84 -5.71 -3.24
N LEU A 53 -13.73 -4.93 -3.23
CA LEU A 53 -13.78 -3.47 -3.06
C LEU A 53 -14.63 -2.81 -4.16
N LEU A 54 -14.39 -3.21 -5.42
CA LEU A 54 -15.12 -2.68 -6.57
C LEU A 54 -16.61 -3.04 -6.52
N LYS A 55 -16.95 -4.29 -6.20
CA LYS A 55 -18.35 -4.74 -6.05
C LYS A 55 -19.08 -4.02 -4.93
N LYS A 56 -18.38 -3.67 -3.86
CA LYS A 56 -18.93 -2.90 -2.74
C LYS A 56 -18.88 -1.39 -2.94
N SER A 57 -18.31 -0.92 -4.06
CA SER A 57 -18.09 0.50 -4.36
C SER A 57 -17.29 1.23 -3.26
N ILE A 58 -16.35 0.54 -2.63
CA ILE A 58 -15.47 1.11 -1.60
C ILE A 58 -14.32 1.82 -2.29
N LYS A 59 -14.26 3.16 -2.16
CA LYS A 59 -13.28 3.98 -2.85
C LYS A 59 -12.83 5.25 -2.09
N GLY A 60 -13.31 5.47 -0.88
CA GLY A 60 -12.99 6.68 -0.11
C GLY A 60 -11.54 6.73 0.35
N THR A 61 -11.26 6.44 1.62
CA THR A 61 -9.91 6.50 2.20
C THR A 61 -9.43 5.11 2.59
N ILE A 62 -8.21 4.75 2.15
CA ILE A 62 -7.48 3.58 2.65
C ILE A 62 -6.33 4.03 3.55
N LEU A 63 -6.17 3.36 4.70
CA LEU A 63 -4.98 3.40 5.53
C LEU A 63 -4.16 2.14 5.28
N GLU A 64 -2.94 2.31 4.82
CA GLU A 64 -1.96 1.26 4.60
C GLU A 64 -0.85 1.35 5.65
N ILE A 65 -0.46 0.22 6.24
CA ILE A 65 0.69 0.13 7.14
C ILE A 65 1.76 -0.71 6.45
N GLY A 66 2.88 -0.08 6.13
CA GLY A 66 3.95 -0.66 5.32
C GLY A 66 3.81 -0.31 3.83
N LEU A 67 4.78 0.42 3.30
CA LEU A 67 4.85 0.77 1.88
C LEU A 67 5.46 -0.36 1.03
N GLY A 68 6.21 -1.24 1.70
CA GLY A 68 7.03 -2.21 1.00
C GLY A 68 8.22 -1.57 0.27
N TYR A 69 8.89 -2.34 -0.56
CA TYR A 69 10.14 -1.89 -1.19
C TYR A 69 9.92 -0.81 -2.26
N TRP A 70 8.87 -0.99 -3.08
CA TRP A 70 8.59 -0.12 -4.25
C TRP A 70 7.29 0.64 -4.15
N GLY A 71 6.48 0.37 -3.13
CA GLY A 71 5.16 0.97 -2.98
C GLY A 71 4.14 0.46 -4.00
N SER A 72 4.28 -0.77 -4.45
CA SER A 72 3.39 -1.35 -5.48
C SER A 72 1.95 -1.45 -5.00
N THR A 73 1.73 -1.76 -3.73
CA THR A 73 0.40 -1.76 -3.12
C THR A 73 -0.15 -0.33 -3.03
N HIS A 74 0.66 0.64 -2.61
CA HIS A 74 0.24 2.05 -2.62
C HIS A 74 -0.16 2.51 -4.01
N PHE A 75 0.61 2.12 -5.05
CA PHE A 75 0.25 2.45 -6.43
C PHE A 75 -1.07 1.79 -6.83
N LEU A 76 -1.29 0.53 -6.48
CA LEU A 76 -2.57 -0.16 -6.70
C LEU A 76 -3.73 0.58 -6.04
N TRP A 77 -3.55 1.04 -4.79
CA TRP A 77 -4.57 1.81 -4.08
C TRP A 77 -4.88 3.15 -4.76
N ARG A 78 -3.89 3.79 -5.39
CA ARG A 78 -4.10 5.02 -6.16
C ARG A 78 -5.02 4.82 -7.36
N LEU A 79 -5.15 3.61 -7.88
CA LEU A 79 -6.07 3.29 -8.98
C LEU A 79 -7.51 3.07 -8.51
N ILE A 80 -7.74 2.97 -7.19
CA ILE A 80 -9.03 2.57 -6.61
C ILE A 80 -9.59 3.64 -5.67
N PHE A 81 -8.75 4.18 -4.77
CA PHE A 81 -9.17 5.06 -3.68
C PHE A 81 -8.98 6.54 -4.00
N ASP A 82 -9.84 7.38 -3.41
CA ASP A 82 -9.77 8.83 -3.53
C ASP A 82 -8.63 9.40 -2.67
N LYS A 83 -8.34 8.78 -1.52
CA LYS A 83 -7.29 9.17 -0.57
C LYS A 83 -6.56 7.94 -0.05
N ILE A 84 -5.23 7.99 -0.10
CA ILE A 84 -4.36 6.93 0.41
C ILE A 84 -3.45 7.52 1.49
N ILE A 85 -3.45 6.89 2.66
CA ILE A 85 -2.55 7.26 3.76
C ILE A 85 -1.68 6.05 4.03
N THR A 86 -0.35 6.19 3.91
CA THR A 86 0.58 5.11 4.20
C THR A 86 1.51 5.49 5.35
N ILE A 87 1.62 4.60 6.32
CA ILE A 87 2.60 4.68 7.41
C ILE A 87 3.80 3.82 7.03
N GLU A 88 5.00 4.43 6.98
CA GLU A 88 6.24 3.75 6.59
C GLU A 88 7.41 4.20 7.48
N THR A 89 8.19 3.25 7.97
CA THR A 89 9.37 3.52 8.82
C THR A 89 10.58 3.99 8.04
N ASN A 90 10.68 3.64 6.76
CA ASN A 90 11.82 3.95 5.91
C ASN A 90 11.50 5.10 4.95
N TYR A 91 12.07 6.28 5.23
CA TYR A 91 11.87 7.47 4.39
C TYR A 91 12.40 7.30 2.96
N ASP A 92 13.46 6.53 2.76
CA ASP A 92 14.01 6.31 1.42
C ASP A 92 13.03 5.53 0.52
N ARG A 93 12.23 4.64 1.08
CA ARG A 93 11.15 3.97 0.35
C ARG A 93 10.08 4.95 -0.12
N ILE A 94 9.65 5.85 0.75
CA ILE A 94 8.70 6.92 0.40
C ILE A 94 9.25 7.77 -0.74
N ARG A 95 10.50 8.20 -0.61
CA ARG A 95 11.18 8.99 -1.64
C ARG A 95 11.31 8.23 -2.96
N GLN A 96 11.71 6.97 -2.90
CA GLN A 96 11.88 6.12 -4.09
C GLN A 96 10.54 5.91 -4.81
N PHE A 97 9.47 5.66 -4.07
CA PHE A 97 8.12 5.58 -4.62
C PHE A 97 7.71 6.89 -5.31
N GLY A 98 7.98 8.03 -4.68
CA GLY A 98 7.72 9.34 -5.27
C GLY A 98 8.45 9.54 -6.60
N LEU A 99 9.75 9.24 -6.65
CA LEU A 99 10.56 9.32 -7.88
C LEU A 99 10.04 8.42 -8.99
N ASN A 100 9.66 7.19 -8.67
CA ASN A 100 9.13 6.24 -9.65
C ASN A 100 7.78 6.69 -10.20
N THR A 101 6.92 7.20 -9.35
CA THR A 101 5.59 7.68 -9.77
C THR A 101 5.69 8.97 -10.56
N GLN A 102 6.60 9.87 -10.20
CA GLN A 102 6.90 11.07 -10.99
C GLN A 102 7.36 10.70 -12.41
N LYS A 103 8.24 9.70 -12.52
CA LYS A 103 8.69 9.21 -13.83
C LYS A 103 7.55 8.65 -14.68
N TYR A 104 6.58 8.01 -14.03
CA TYR A 104 5.44 7.39 -14.71
C TYR A 104 4.37 8.41 -15.13
N TYR A 105 3.95 9.28 -14.21
CA TYR A 105 2.88 10.25 -14.45
C TYR A 105 3.35 11.67 -14.76
N GLY A 106 4.63 11.97 -14.59
CA GLY A 106 5.12 13.35 -14.64
C GLY A 106 4.82 14.18 -13.38
N GLU A 107 4.21 13.59 -12.36
CA GLU A 107 3.77 14.25 -11.13
C GLU A 107 4.47 13.69 -9.91
N TRP A 108 4.76 14.55 -8.95
CA TRP A 108 5.37 14.17 -7.69
C TRP A 108 4.29 13.81 -6.66
N VAL A 109 4.18 12.56 -6.25
CA VAL A 109 3.11 12.08 -5.34
C VAL A 109 3.10 12.73 -3.96
N LEU A 110 4.22 13.28 -3.51
CA LEU A 110 4.27 14.01 -2.24
C LEU A 110 3.61 15.39 -2.31
N ASP A 111 3.36 15.91 -3.52
CA ASP A 111 2.73 17.19 -3.77
C ASP A 111 1.26 17.04 -4.19
N ASP A 112 0.80 15.80 -4.38
CA ASP A 112 -0.59 15.56 -4.74
C ASP A 112 -1.48 15.50 -3.46
N ASN A 113 -2.76 15.67 -3.66
CA ASN A 113 -3.75 15.68 -2.58
C ASN A 113 -4.39 14.31 -2.35
N ARG A 114 -3.84 13.24 -2.92
CA ARG A 114 -4.36 11.87 -2.82
C ARG A 114 -3.48 10.96 -1.99
N SER A 115 -2.15 11.11 -2.09
CA SER A 115 -1.16 10.29 -1.39
C SER A 115 -0.59 11.03 -0.19
N PHE A 116 -0.75 10.46 0.98
CA PHE A 116 -0.24 11.00 2.23
C PHE A 116 0.66 9.98 2.90
N PHE A 117 1.86 10.41 3.32
CA PHE A 117 2.83 9.55 3.97
C PHE A 117 3.10 10.02 5.39
N ILE A 118 3.03 9.10 6.33
CA ILE A 118 3.45 9.32 7.71
C ILE A 118 4.74 8.52 7.91
N HIS A 119 5.86 9.23 7.98
CA HIS A 119 7.14 8.61 8.29
C HIS A 119 7.21 8.30 9.79
N GLY A 120 7.24 7.02 10.14
CA GLY A 120 7.32 6.57 11.53
C GLY A 120 6.96 5.12 11.73
N ASP A 121 7.28 4.62 12.90
CA ASP A 121 6.87 3.30 13.38
C ASP A 121 5.38 3.35 13.78
N SER A 122 4.57 2.47 13.20
CA SER A 122 3.11 2.39 13.42
C SER A 122 2.73 2.18 14.87
N SER A 123 3.59 1.52 15.66
CA SER A 123 3.35 1.28 17.09
C SER A 123 3.58 2.51 17.98
N LYS A 124 4.16 3.59 17.46
CA LYS A 124 4.50 4.76 18.27
C LYS A 124 3.34 5.74 18.41
N PRO A 125 3.13 6.30 19.64
CA PRO A 125 2.07 7.27 19.87
C PRO A 125 2.14 8.52 18.99
N SER A 126 3.36 8.95 18.61
CA SER A 126 3.56 10.07 17.69
C SER A 126 2.99 9.80 16.30
N THR A 127 3.19 8.59 15.78
CA THR A 127 2.67 8.15 14.48
C THR A 127 1.15 8.06 14.51
N VAL A 128 0.59 7.46 15.55
CA VAL A 128 -0.86 7.40 15.78
C VAL A 128 -1.46 8.80 15.84
N SER A 129 -0.83 9.71 16.59
CA SER A 129 -1.26 11.12 16.70
C SER A 129 -1.22 11.85 15.36
N SER A 130 -0.22 11.59 14.53
CA SER A 130 -0.10 12.16 13.18
C SER A 130 -1.23 11.68 12.27
N LEU A 131 -1.58 10.39 12.32
CA LEU A 131 -2.73 9.86 11.58
C LEU A 131 -4.04 10.53 12.04
N TYR A 132 -4.25 10.66 13.34
CA TYR A 132 -5.49 11.24 13.87
C TYR A 132 -5.67 12.70 13.47
N LYS A 133 -4.57 13.46 13.38
CA LYS A 133 -4.60 14.82 12.85
C LYS A 133 -4.92 14.87 11.36
N LEU A 134 -4.40 13.90 10.60
CA LEU A 134 -4.60 13.82 9.15
C LEU A 134 -6.01 13.38 8.77
N LEU A 135 -6.60 12.49 9.57
CA LEU A 135 -7.99 12.05 9.40
C LEU A 135 -8.99 13.04 10.00
N ASP A 136 -8.55 13.86 10.96
CA ASP A 136 -9.42 14.73 11.76
C ASP A 136 -10.56 13.93 12.40
N SER A 137 -11.82 14.27 12.13
CA SER A 137 -13.01 13.51 12.55
C SER A 137 -13.35 12.34 11.63
N ASP A 138 -12.71 12.26 10.48
CA ASP A 138 -12.99 11.25 9.46
C ASP A 138 -12.49 9.86 9.86
N LYS A 139 -13.01 8.87 9.17
CA LYS A 139 -12.59 7.48 9.26
C LYS A 139 -12.13 6.98 7.88
N CYS A 140 -11.21 6.03 7.89
CA CYS A 140 -10.89 5.31 6.67
C CYS A 140 -11.95 4.25 6.35
N ASP A 141 -12.06 3.90 5.08
CA ASP A 141 -12.97 2.86 4.61
C ASP A 141 -12.30 1.48 4.67
N VAL A 142 -10.97 1.46 4.58
CA VAL A 142 -10.15 0.24 4.62
C VAL A 142 -8.91 0.46 5.47
N LEU A 143 -8.55 -0.54 6.25
CA LEU A 143 -7.25 -0.69 6.91
C LEU A 143 -6.53 -1.88 6.29
N PHE A 144 -5.38 -1.65 5.68
CA PHE A 144 -4.51 -2.66 5.07
C PHE A 144 -3.21 -2.74 5.86
N ILE A 145 -3.00 -3.85 6.59
CA ILE A 145 -1.82 -4.05 7.44
C ILE A 145 -0.85 -4.96 6.71
N ASP A 146 0.25 -4.40 6.24
CA ASP A 146 1.32 -5.07 5.49
C ASP A 146 2.71 -4.60 5.94
N GLY A 147 2.86 -4.34 7.23
CA GLY A 147 4.10 -3.86 7.84
C GLY A 147 5.03 -4.99 8.26
N LEU A 148 5.28 -5.11 9.57
CA LEU A 148 6.07 -6.20 10.13
C LEU A 148 5.21 -7.46 10.32
N HIS A 149 5.57 -8.55 9.63
CA HIS A 149 4.79 -9.80 9.56
C HIS A 149 5.01 -10.71 10.80
N THR A 150 4.91 -10.13 12.00
CA THR A 150 4.81 -10.91 13.25
C THR A 150 3.41 -10.75 13.83
N TYR A 151 2.97 -11.76 14.58
CA TYR A 151 1.65 -11.73 15.23
C TYR A 151 1.48 -10.47 16.10
N GLU A 152 2.50 -10.18 16.91
CA GLU A 152 2.48 -9.05 17.85
C GLU A 152 2.38 -7.71 17.13
N ALA A 153 3.11 -7.55 16.01
CA ALA A 153 3.07 -6.31 15.24
C ALA A 153 1.70 -6.11 14.57
N VAL A 154 1.21 -7.13 13.87
CA VAL A 154 -0.10 -7.08 13.20
C VAL A 154 -1.23 -6.84 14.21
N PHE A 155 -1.18 -7.52 15.37
CA PHE A 155 -2.17 -7.35 16.42
C PHE A 155 -2.11 -5.95 17.05
N THR A 156 -0.90 -5.41 17.26
CA THR A 156 -0.71 -4.04 17.75
C THR A 156 -1.27 -3.03 16.77
N ASP A 157 -0.95 -3.14 15.49
CA ASP A 157 -1.48 -2.26 14.45
C ASP A 157 -3.02 -2.33 14.39
N TRP A 158 -3.57 -3.55 14.44
CA TRP A 158 -5.01 -3.71 14.51
C TRP A 158 -5.61 -2.97 15.72
N LEU A 159 -5.08 -3.17 16.93
CA LEU A 159 -5.60 -2.51 18.14
C LEU A 159 -5.55 -0.99 18.06
N LEU A 160 -4.48 -0.43 17.49
CA LEU A 160 -4.27 1.02 17.42
C LEU A 160 -5.16 1.69 16.36
N TYR A 161 -5.45 0.99 15.26
CA TYR A 161 -6.05 1.63 14.07
C TYR A 161 -7.47 1.16 13.74
N ASN A 162 -7.96 0.02 14.25
CA ASN A 162 -9.31 -0.47 13.92
C ASN A 162 -10.44 0.52 14.26
N GLN A 163 -10.26 1.33 15.30
CA GLN A 163 -11.26 2.33 15.71
C GLN A 163 -11.42 3.46 14.68
N LYS A 164 -10.48 3.60 13.74
CA LYS A 164 -10.51 4.56 12.64
C LYS A 164 -11.06 3.97 11.35
N VAL A 165 -11.53 2.74 11.36
CA VAL A 165 -12.27 2.12 10.25
C VAL A 165 -13.77 2.37 10.43
N LYS A 166 -14.49 2.59 9.31
CA LYS A 166 -15.96 2.75 9.29
C LYS A 166 -16.69 1.48 9.65
#